data_30cf0e4d87a5d99a7b6248c78ec704d2
#
_entry.id   30cf0e4d87a5d99a7b6248c78ec704d2
#
_cell.length_a   1.000
_cell.length_b   1.000
_cell.length_c   1.000
_cell.angle_alpha   90.00
_cell.angle_beta   90.00
_cell.angle_gamma   90.00
#
_symmetry.space_group_name_H-M   'P 1'
#
loop_
_entity.id
_entity.type
_entity.pdbx_description
1 polymer ?
#
loop_
_entity_poly.entity_id
_entity_poly.type
_entity_poly.pdbx_seq_one_letter_code
_entity_poly.pdbx_strand_id
1 'polypeptide(L)'
;MTHAYISNLMRQQLVELALQWERHYSVLPRVGDALSEFDAAMFVGHTPETFSKAMSGTSAVQKGFDFRWESARYQVKHNRPSGKKGSKVTNAGNVTTNFEWDILVYVLYNELFEIQEVWQWDAETYQETFGSRDQKRISLKKMRKGKSLL
;
A
#
# COMPACT_ATOMS: atom_id res chain seq x y z
N MET A 1 -6.17 2.28 -36.23
CA MET A 1 -7.03 1.68 -35.19
C MET A 1 -7.99 2.71 -34.64
N THR A 2 -9.24 2.34 -34.43
CA THR A 2 -10.21 3.24 -33.83
C THR A 2 -10.03 3.34 -32.31
N HIS A 3 -10.50 4.43 -31.73
CA HIS A 3 -10.48 4.63 -30.28
C HIS A 3 -11.24 3.49 -29.56
N ALA A 4 -12.38 3.05 -30.09
CA ALA A 4 -13.15 1.94 -29.52
C ALA A 4 -12.36 0.62 -29.51
N TYR A 5 -11.62 0.33 -30.57
CA TYR A 5 -10.78 -0.86 -30.63
C TYR A 5 -9.67 -0.83 -29.54
N ILE A 6 -9.00 0.31 -29.43
CA ILE A 6 -7.94 0.49 -28.40
C ILE A 6 -8.52 0.33 -27.00
N SER A 7 -9.68 0.94 -26.73
CA SER A 7 -10.35 0.83 -25.43
C SER A 7 -10.73 -0.60 -25.08
N ASN A 8 -11.23 -1.38 -26.04
CA ASN A 8 -11.57 -2.78 -25.83
C ASN A 8 -10.34 -3.63 -25.55
N LEU A 9 -9.23 -3.38 -26.25
CA LEU A 9 -7.95 -4.07 -26.01
C LEU A 9 -7.42 -3.77 -24.61
N MET A 10 -7.42 -2.52 -24.20
CA MET A 10 -6.98 -2.11 -22.85
C MET A 10 -7.83 -2.76 -21.77
N ARG A 11 -9.15 -2.80 -21.96
CA ARG A 11 -10.05 -3.48 -21.03
C ARG A 11 -9.71 -4.96 -20.89
N GLN A 12 -9.48 -5.65 -22.00
CA GLN A 12 -9.10 -7.06 -21.99
C GLN A 12 -7.78 -7.29 -21.25
N GLN A 13 -6.77 -6.48 -21.53
CA GLN A 13 -5.47 -6.56 -20.87
C GLN A 13 -5.58 -6.33 -19.36
N LEU A 14 -6.37 -5.36 -18.94
CA LEU A 14 -6.60 -5.06 -17.53
C LEU A 14 -7.27 -6.23 -16.81
N VAL A 15 -8.30 -6.82 -17.41
CA VAL A 15 -8.99 -8.00 -16.84
C VAL A 15 -8.03 -9.18 -16.72
N GLU A 16 -7.29 -9.49 -17.78
CA GLU A 16 -6.33 -10.61 -17.76
C GLU A 16 -5.27 -10.41 -16.66
N LEU A 17 -4.71 -9.22 -16.55
CA LEU A 17 -3.71 -8.90 -15.53
C LEU A 17 -4.30 -8.96 -14.11
N ALA A 18 -5.50 -8.42 -13.92
CA ALA A 18 -6.20 -8.45 -12.62
C ALA A 18 -6.46 -9.88 -12.15
N LEU A 19 -6.89 -10.76 -13.06
CA LEU A 19 -7.15 -12.17 -12.73
C LEU A 19 -5.86 -12.94 -12.45
N GLN A 20 -4.76 -12.62 -13.14
CA GLN A 20 -3.44 -13.18 -12.82
C GLN A 20 -2.98 -12.76 -11.43
N TRP A 21 -3.14 -11.48 -11.07
CA TRP A 21 -2.82 -10.97 -9.73
C TRP A 21 -3.61 -11.69 -8.64
N GLU A 22 -4.93 -11.82 -8.84
CA GLU A 22 -5.79 -12.54 -7.91
C GLU A 22 -5.35 -13.99 -7.70
N ARG A 23 -4.94 -14.69 -8.75
CA ARG A 23 -4.43 -16.06 -8.64
C ARG A 23 -3.15 -16.15 -7.81
N HIS A 24 -2.28 -15.15 -7.89
CA HIS A 24 -1.01 -15.15 -7.14
C HIS A 24 -1.15 -14.63 -5.72
N TYR A 25 -2.00 -13.63 -5.50
CA TYR A 25 -2.08 -12.92 -4.22
C TYR A 25 -3.45 -12.93 -3.57
N SER A 26 -4.37 -13.75 -4.06
CA SER A 26 -5.69 -14.09 -3.48
C SER A 26 -6.72 -12.96 -3.49
N VAL A 27 -6.36 -11.75 -3.85
CA VAL A 27 -7.24 -10.58 -3.84
C VAL A 27 -7.24 -9.92 -5.22
N LEU A 28 -8.43 -9.56 -5.71
CA LEU A 28 -8.55 -8.78 -6.93
C LEU A 28 -7.92 -7.40 -6.71
N PRO A 29 -6.99 -6.95 -7.58
CA PRO A 29 -6.21 -5.76 -7.28
C PRO A 29 -7.00 -4.46 -7.44
N ARG A 30 -6.83 -3.58 -6.47
CA ARG A 30 -7.04 -2.15 -6.64
C ARG A 30 -5.63 -1.58 -6.84
N VAL A 31 -5.39 -0.87 -7.94
CA VAL A 31 -4.01 -0.60 -8.41
C VAL A 31 -3.09 -0.05 -7.32
N GLY A 32 -3.48 1.04 -6.66
CA GLY A 32 -2.65 1.65 -5.61
C GLY A 32 -2.44 0.74 -4.40
N ASP A 33 -3.50 0.10 -3.93
CA ASP A 33 -3.42 -0.81 -2.79
C ASP A 33 -2.56 -2.03 -3.11
N ALA A 34 -2.78 -2.66 -4.27
CA ALA A 34 -2.02 -3.83 -4.69
C ALA A 34 -0.53 -3.53 -4.83
N LEU A 35 -0.18 -2.41 -5.49
CA LEU A 35 1.21 -2.00 -5.66
C LEU A 35 1.87 -1.67 -4.34
N SER A 36 1.22 -0.89 -3.49
CA SER A 36 1.82 -0.47 -2.22
C SER A 36 2.01 -1.63 -1.24
N GLU A 37 1.08 -2.56 -1.19
CA GLU A 37 1.23 -3.78 -0.37
C GLU A 37 2.37 -4.65 -0.88
N PHE A 38 2.47 -4.86 -2.19
CA PHE A 38 3.58 -5.58 -2.80
C PHE A 38 4.92 -4.88 -2.53
N ASP A 39 5.02 -3.60 -2.81
CA ASP A 39 6.26 -2.84 -2.63
C ASP A 39 6.68 -2.82 -1.16
N ALA A 40 5.76 -2.57 -0.24
CA ALA A 40 6.04 -2.62 1.21
C ALA A 40 6.54 -4.00 1.63
N ALA A 41 5.91 -5.07 1.15
CA ALA A 41 6.33 -6.44 1.45
C ALA A 41 7.77 -6.69 0.98
N MET A 42 8.15 -6.24 -0.21
CA MET A 42 9.53 -6.37 -0.70
C MET A 42 10.52 -5.58 0.15
N PHE A 43 10.16 -4.37 0.58
CA PHE A 43 11.03 -3.56 1.44
C PHE A 43 11.30 -4.18 2.80
N VAL A 44 10.35 -4.92 3.36
CA VAL A 44 10.53 -5.54 4.69
C VAL A 44 11.15 -6.93 4.64
N GLY A 45 11.34 -7.51 3.46
CA GLY A 45 12.09 -8.75 3.32
C GLY A 45 11.38 -9.88 2.57
N HIS A 46 10.12 -9.72 2.19
CA HIS A 46 9.44 -10.71 1.33
C HIS A 46 10.11 -10.81 -0.05
N THR A 47 9.99 -11.98 -0.65
CA THR A 47 10.14 -12.16 -2.09
C THR A 47 8.75 -12.28 -2.71
N PRO A 48 8.59 -12.17 -4.04
CA PRO A 48 7.30 -12.41 -4.68
C PRO A 48 6.69 -13.77 -4.31
N GLU A 49 7.53 -14.80 -4.18
CA GLU A 49 7.11 -16.16 -3.82
C GLU A 49 6.62 -16.25 -2.37
N THR A 50 7.38 -15.68 -1.43
CA THR A 50 6.96 -15.69 -0.01
C THR A 50 5.74 -14.83 0.22
N PHE A 51 5.61 -13.72 -0.49
CA PHE A 51 4.43 -12.86 -0.42
C PHE A 51 3.19 -13.56 -0.98
N SER A 52 3.30 -14.22 -2.13
CA SER A 52 2.23 -15.03 -2.69
C SER A 52 1.75 -16.09 -1.71
N LYS A 53 2.68 -16.79 -1.07
CA LYS A 53 2.38 -17.81 -0.07
C LYS A 53 1.69 -17.22 1.16
N ALA A 54 2.18 -16.09 1.66
CA ALA A 54 1.59 -15.38 2.82
C ALA A 54 0.17 -14.88 2.52
N MET A 55 -0.11 -14.48 1.29
CA MET A 55 -1.44 -14.00 0.86
C MET A 55 -2.41 -15.13 0.50
N SER A 56 -1.94 -16.36 0.40
CA SER A 56 -2.78 -17.52 0.05
C SER A 56 -3.90 -17.69 1.06
N GLY A 57 -5.14 -17.75 0.57
CA GLY A 57 -6.34 -17.90 1.40
C GLY A 57 -6.82 -16.61 2.06
N THR A 58 -6.18 -15.47 1.82
CA THR A 58 -6.68 -14.19 2.34
C THR A 58 -7.87 -13.69 1.53
N SER A 59 -8.65 -12.78 2.12
CA SER A 59 -9.77 -12.12 1.45
C SER A 59 -9.50 -10.63 1.30
N ALA A 60 -10.30 -9.96 0.44
CA ALA A 60 -10.24 -8.52 0.25
C ALA A 60 -10.52 -7.73 1.55
N VAL A 61 -11.20 -8.36 2.51
CA VAL A 61 -11.50 -7.80 3.83
C VAL A 61 -10.71 -8.56 4.87
N GLN A 62 -9.40 -8.35 4.89
CA GLN A 62 -8.56 -8.86 5.95
C GLN A 62 -8.61 -7.88 7.13
N LYS A 63 -8.91 -8.41 8.32
CA LYS A 63 -9.19 -7.59 9.47
C LYS A 63 -7.93 -6.94 10.04
N GLY A 64 -7.84 -5.62 9.92
CA GLY A 64 -6.91 -4.79 10.67
C GLY A 64 -5.46 -4.73 10.19
N PHE A 65 -5.06 -5.56 9.21
CA PHE A 65 -3.72 -5.53 8.64
C PHE A 65 -3.72 -6.10 7.21
N ASP A 66 -2.66 -5.82 6.45
CA ASP A 66 -2.59 -6.17 5.03
C ASP A 66 -1.78 -7.44 4.76
N PHE A 67 -0.70 -7.66 5.47
CA PHE A 67 0.08 -8.91 5.36
C PHE A 67 0.90 -9.19 6.62
N ARG A 68 1.45 -10.41 6.70
CA ARG A 68 2.37 -10.83 7.76
C ARG A 68 3.77 -11.06 7.21
N TRP A 69 4.76 -10.76 8.03
CA TRP A 69 6.15 -11.12 7.80
C TRP A 69 6.84 -11.34 9.15
N GLU A 70 7.50 -12.51 9.33
CA GLU A 70 8.24 -12.84 10.55
C GLU A 70 7.47 -12.56 11.87
N SER A 71 6.25 -13.03 11.96
CA SER A 71 5.38 -12.85 13.13
C SER A 71 4.80 -11.43 13.30
N ALA A 72 5.19 -10.45 12.52
CA ALA A 72 4.63 -9.11 12.56
C ALA A 72 3.48 -8.95 11.58
N ARG A 73 2.48 -8.19 11.99
CA ARG A 73 1.33 -7.80 11.16
C ARG A 73 1.58 -6.40 10.62
N TYR A 74 1.53 -6.26 9.31
CA TYR A 74 1.83 -5.01 8.61
C TYR A 74 0.56 -4.35 8.07
N GLN A 75 0.42 -3.06 8.36
CA GLN A 75 -0.56 -2.17 7.73
C GLN A 75 0.17 -1.31 6.73
N VAL A 76 -0.36 -1.19 5.52
CA VAL A 76 0.23 -0.37 4.46
C VAL A 76 -0.69 0.78 4.11
N LYS A 77 -0.11 1.97 3.98
CA LYS A 77 -0.78 3.16 3.47
C LYS A 77 0.07 3.76 2.36
N HIS A 78 -0.58 4.38 1.39
CA HIS A 78 0.11 5.01 0.28
C HIS A 78 -0.60 6.28 -0.17
N ASN A 79 0.15 7.13 -0.86
CA ASN A 79 -0.39 8.24 -1.61
C ASN A 79 0.31 8.37 -2.96
N ARG A 80 -0.42 8.90 -3.90
CA ARG A 80 0.03 9.23 -5.24
C ARG A 80 -0.59 10.56 -5.64
N PRO A 81 0.16 11.53 -6.18
CA PRO A 81 -0.43 12.75 -6.72
C PRO A 81 -1.33 12.42 -7.92
N SER A 82 -2.29 13.29 -8.20
CA SER A 82 -3.34 13.01 -9.20
C SER A 82 -2.86 12.98 -10.66
N GLY A 83 -1.61 13.35 -10.92
CA GLY A 83 -1.09 13.53 -12.29
C GLY A 83 -1.45 14.85 -12.95
N LYS A 84 -2.32 15.66 -12.33
CA LYS A 84 -2.61 17.02 -12.78
C LYS A 84 -1.43 17.94 -12.47
N LYS A 85 -1.16 18.91 -13.33
CA LYS A 85 -0.10 19.90 -13.11
C LYS A 85 -0.27 20.57 -11.73
N GLY A 86 0.79 20.59 -10.93
CA GLY A 86 0.81 21.20 -9.62
C GLY A 86 0.24 20.34 -8.50
N SER A 87 -0.25 19.13 -8.79
CA SER A 87 -0.72 18.21 -7.76
C SER A 87 0.42 17.77 -6.84
N LYS A 88 0.21 17.91 -5.53
CA LYS A 88 1.18 17.51 -4.50
C LYS A 88 0.48 16.73 -3.41
N VAL A 89 1.17 15.74 -2.85
CA VAL A 89 0.76 15.06 -1.64
C VAL A 89 1.32 15.80 -0.44
N THR A 90 0.45 16.28 0.44
CA THR A 90 0.84 16.99 1.67
C THR A 90 0.47 16.22 2.94
N ASN A 91 -0.49 15.30 2.82
CA ASN A 91 -0.98 14.49 3.92
C ASN A 91 -0.94 13.01 3.57
N ALA A 92 -0.62 12.19 4.55
CA ALA A 92 -0.54 10.73 4.41
C ALA A 92 -1.89 10.01 4.54
N GLY A 93 -2.99 10.75 4.78
CA GLY A 93 -4.33 10.17 4.90
C GLY A 93 -4.62 9.54 6.25
N ASN A 94 -5.55 8.59 6.27
CA ASN A 94 -6.04 7.96 7.48
C ASN A 94 -5.22 6.75 7.89
N VAL A 95 -4.92 6.65 9.18
CA VAL A 95 -4.40 5.41 9.79
C VAL A 95 -5.35 5.02 10.92
N THR A 96 -5.85 3.79 10.88
CA THR A 96 -6.70 3.27 11.95
C THR A 96 -5.88 2.88 13.16
N THR A 97 -6.37 3.22 14.35
CA THR A 97 -5.67 3.01 15.62
C THR A 97 -6.31 1.91 16.47
N ASN A 98 -6.95 0.94 15.83
CA ASN A 98 -7.42 -0.28 16.52
C ASN A 98 -6.25 -1.18 16.95
N PHE A 99 -5.04 -0.91 16.43
CA PHE A 99 -3.80 -1.65 16.69
C PHE A 99 -3.91 -3.16 16.47
N GLU A 100 -4.66 -3.56 15.47
CA GLU A 100 -4.64 -4.92 14.94
C GLU A 100 -3.43 -5.13 14.02
N TRP A 101 -2.54 -4.16 13.94
CA TRP A 101 -1.26 -4.20 13.24
C TRP A 101 -0.10 -3.87 14.19
N ASP A 102 1.06 -4.36 13.88
CA ASP A 102 2.29 -4.15 14.67
C ASP A 102 3.18 -3.08 14.04
N ILE A 103 3.19 -3.02 12.72
CA ILE A 103 4.05 -2.12 11.94
C ILE A 103 3.23 -1.47 10.83
N LEU A 104 3.40 -0.16 10.68
CA LEU A 104 2.86 0.63 9.57
C LEU A 104 3.98 0.90 8.58
N VAL A 105 3.72 0.66 7.30
CA VAL A 105 4.58 1.10 6.21
C VAL A 105 3.81 2.08 5.34
N TYR A 106 4.38 3.26 5.14
CA TYR A 106 3.82 4.29 4.28
C TYR A 106 4.67 4.44 3.03
N VAL A 107 4.04 4.35 1.87
CA VAL A 107 4.71 4.47 0.57
C VAL A 107 4.20 5.71 -0.16
N LEU A 108 5.10 6.58 -0.55
CA LEU A 108 4.78 7.75 -1.36
C LEU A 108 5.27 7.53 -2.80
N TYR A 109 4.34 7.65 -3.75
CA TYR A 109 4.62 7.55 -5.19
C TYR A 109 4.58 8.91 -5.87
N ASN A 110 5.23 9.01 -7.02
CA ASN A 110 4.93 10.06 -7.99
C ASN A 110 3.74 9.63 -8.88
N GLU A 111 3.37 10.46 -9.86
CA GLU A 111 2.24 10.18 -10.75
C GLU A 111 2.42 8.95 -11.65
N LEU A 112 3.65 8.49 -11.83
CA LEU A 112 4.00 7.30 -12.61
C LEU A 112 4.13 6.04 -11.75
N PHE A 113 3.72 6.10 -10.47
CA PHE A 113 3.91 5.03 -9.49
C PHE A 113 5.37 4.68 -9.23
N GLU A 114 6.29 5.60 -9.44
CA GLU A 114 7.66 5.43 -9.00
C GLU A 114 7.76 5.78 -7.51
N ILE A 115 8.42 4.94 -6.74
CA ILE A 115 8.54 5.09 -5.28
C ILE A 115 9.44 6.29 -4.98
N GLN A 116 8.93 7.23 -4.19
CA GLN A 116 9.66 8.42 -3.76
C GLN A 116 10.16 8.30 -2.33
N GLU A 117 9.32 7.77 -1.44
CA GLU A 117 9.62 7.64 -0.02
C GLU A 117 8.95 6.37 0.54
N VAL A 118 9.61 5.73 1.50
CA VAL A 118 9.05 4.62 2.26
C VAL A 118 9.37 4.83 3.73
N TRP A 119 8.34 4.91 4.57
CA TRP A 119 8.48 5.18 6.01
C TRP A 119 7.86 4.08 6.84
N GLN A 120 8.58 3.65 7.87
CA GLN A 120 8.13 2.58 8.78
C GLN A 120 7.92 3.13 10.19
N TRP A 121 6.83 2.69 10.81
CA TRP A 121 6.48 2.98 12.19
C TRP A 121 6.08 1.69 12.90
N ASP A 122 6.65 1.41 14.07
CA ASP A 122 6.06 0.43 14.96
C ASP A 122 4.86 1.05 15.69
N ALA A 123 3.94 0.19 16.18
CA ALA A 123 2.70 0.64 16.79
C ALA A 123 2.93 1.50 18.04
N GLU A 124 3.93 1.17 18.84
CA GLU A 124 4.25 1.90 20.07
C GLU A 124 4.73 3.32 19.76
N THR A 125 5.72 3.47 18.91
CA THR A 125 6.26 4.78 18.49
C THR A 125 5.19 5.60 17.76
N TYR A 126 4.36 4.95 16.97
CA TYR A 126 3.21 5.61 16.32
C TYR A 126 2.27 6.21 17.36
N GLN A 127 1.87 5.44 18.39
CA GLN A 127 0.99 5.91 19.46
C GLN A 127 1.59 7.09 20.24
N GLU A 128 2.88 7.02 20.54
CA GLU A 128 3.59 8.11 21.24
C GLU A 128 3.60 9.40 20.44
N THR A 129 3.70 9.31 19.11
CA THR A 129 3.80 10.48 18.22
C THR A 129 2.44 11.03 17.81
N PHE A 130 1.49 10.15 17.48
CA PHE A 130 0.18 10.54 16.93
C PHE A 130 -0.99 10.35 17.88
N GLY A 131 -0.78 9.64 18.99
CA GLY A 131 -1.83 9.31 19.95
C GLY A 131 -2.63 8.08 19.57
N SER A 132 -3.66 7.78 20.38
CA SER A 132 -4.49 6.58 20.25
C SER A 132 -5.79 6.82 19.49
N ARG A 133 -6.01 8.00 18.93
CA ARG A 133 -7.19 8.32 18.13
C ARG A 133 -6.87 8.22 16.65
N ASP A 134 -7.87 7.82 15.88
CA ASP A 134 -7.76 7.81 14.43
C ASP A 134 -7.44 9.20 13.90
N GLN A 135 -6.36 9.29 13.13
CA GLN A 135 -5.94 10.54 12.50
C GLN A 135 -6.46 10.58 11.08
N LYS A 136 -7.35 11.54 10.79
CA LYS A 136 -7.91 11.73 9.44
C LYS A 136 -6.93 12.39 8.48
N ARG A 137 -6.00 13.18 9.02
CA ARG A 137 -4.97 13.88 8.24
C ARG A 137 -3.66 13.88 9.00
N ILE A 138 -2.76 13.01 8.57
CA ILE A 138 -1.40 13.00 9.08
C ILE A 138 -0.55 13.80 8.10
N SER A 139 0.13 14.85 8.58
CA SER A 139 1.03 15.60 7.71
C SER A 139 2.19 14.71 7.25
N LEU A 140 2.61 14.91 6.01
CA LEU A 140 3.76 14.18 5.48
C LEU A 140 5.04 14.47 6.27
N LYS A 141 5.17 15.71 6.76
CA LYS A 141 6.27 16.11 7.65
C LYS A 141 6.36 15.24 8.91
N LYS A 142 5.22 14.93 9.54
CA LYS A 142 5.19 14.03 10.72
C LYS A 142 5.45 12.58 10.32
N MET A 143 4.91 12.12 9.21
CA MET A 143 5.14 10.76 8.70
C MET A 143 6.65 10.51 8.48
N ARG A 144 7.39 11.51 8.04
CA ARG A 144 8.83 11.46 7.80
C ARG A 144 9.69 11.35 9.07
N LYS A 145 9.09 11.38 10.25
CA LYS A 145 9.79 11.11 11.51
C LYS A 145 9.95 9.63 11.80
N GLY A 146 9.34 8.77 11.02
CA GLY A 146 9.52 7.33 11.07
C GLY A 146 10.88 6.89 10.53
N LYS A 147 11.07 5.57 10.45
CA LYS A 147 12.28 4.98 9.89
C LYS A 147 12.17 4.95 8.36
N SER A 148 13.14 5.52 7.65
CA SER A 148 13.21 5.40 6.20
C SER A 148 13.67 4.01 5.80
N LEU A 149 12.95 3.39 4.84
CA LEU A 149 13.32 2.10 4.26
C LEU A 149 13.94 2.25 2.86
N LEU A 150 13.91 3.46 2.31
CA LEU A 150 14.46 3.74 0.99
C LEU A 150 15.89 4.28 1.08
#